data_d3c8ab2a72893250452870c38e96f9ee
#
_entry.id   d3c8ab2a72893250452870c38e96f9ee
#
_cell.length_a   1.000
_cell.length_b   1.000
_cell.length_c   1.000
_cell.angle_alpha   90.00
_cell.angle_beta   90.00
_cell.angle_gamma   90.00
#
_symmetry.space_group_name_H-M   'P 1'
#
loop_
_entity.id
_entity.type
_entity.pdbx_description
1 polymer ?
#
loop_
_entity_poly.entity_id
_entity_poly.type
_entity_poly.pdbx_seq_one_letter_code
_entity_poly.pdbx_strand_id
1 'polypeptide(L)'
;LDRETGLHYNLHRYYDPDVGRFMVTDPISLAGGINLYQYAPNPLSWIDPLGLTVTPLNKEGFYVYGLYKPGATEPYYVGHTEQNPLKREGQHAGTGRLGDAELRILKGEDGKLTYSQAKGYEQAYREKYKTKTGFPGNVIEPIDKSRTDSRGRSHYRNYRAAAREIGIKPTKSRGCI
;
A
#
# COMPACT_ATOMS: atom_id res chain seq x y z
N LEU A 1 -1.31 7.18 15.82
CA LEU A 1 -0.69 7.56 17.10
C LEU A 1 -1.79 7.78 18.13
N ASP A 2 -1.78 7.01 19.19
CA ASP A 2 -2.55 7.25 20.39
C ASP A 2 -1.83 8.35 21.20
N ARG A 3 -2.52 9.45 21.45
CA ARG A 3 -1.93 10.63 22.12
C ARG A 3 -1.82 10.46 23.64
N GLU A 4 -2.58 9.56 24.24
CA GLU A 4 -2.55 9.30 25.69
C GLU A 4 -1.40 8.39 26.08
N THR A 5 -1.15 7.36 25.26
CA THR A 5 -0.12 6.35 25.54
C THR A 5 1.18 6.54 24.74
N GLY A 6 1.18 7.41 23.70
CA GLY A 6 2.32 7.55 22.79
C GLY A 6 2.52 6.38 21.81
N LEU A 7 1.68 5.34 21.90
CA LEU A 7 1.81 4.14 21.08
C LEU A 7 1.23 4.33 19.66
N HIS A 8 1.77 3.60 18.71
CA HIS A 8 1.27 3.56 17.35
C HIS A 8 0.41 2.31 17.12
N TYR A 9 -0.88 2.49 16.86
CA TYR A 9 -1.78 1.40 16.48
C TYR A 9 -1.44 0.89 15.08
N ASN A 10 -1.17 -0.40 14.96
CA ASN A 10 -0.83 -1.07 13.73
C ASN A 10 -1.71 -2.34 13.53
N LEU A 11 -2.97 -2.13 13.29
CA LEU A 11 -4.06 -3.07 13.06
C LEU A 11 -4.14 -4.24 14.07
N HIS A 12 -3.12 -5.07 14.17
CA HIS A 12 -3.09 -6.24 15.08
C HIS A 12 -2.22 -6.03 16.31
N ARG A 13 -1.37 -5.00 16.35
CA ARG A 13 -0.45 -4.72 17.45
C ARG A 13 -0.26 -3.24 17.70
N TYR A 14 0.14 -2.90 18.93
CA TYR A 14 0.63 -1.56 19.28
C TYR A 14 2.14 -1.53 19.23
N TYR A 15 2.68 -0.56 18.49
CA TYR A 15 4.12 -0.32 18.38
C TYR A 15 4.53 0.83 19.30
N ASP A 16 5.57 0.59 20.09
CA ASP A 16 6.20 1.59 20.95
C ASP A 16 7.40 2.21 20.22
N PRO A 17 7.35 3.51 19.86
CA PRO A 17 8.43 4.17 19.16
C PRO A 17 9.67 4.42 20.02
N ASP A 18 9.50 4.52 21.35
CA ASP A 18 10.59 4.79 22.29
C ASP A 18 11.44 3.53 22.52
N VAL A 19 10.81 2.38 22.53
CA VAL A 19 11.48 1.07 22.68
C VAL A 19 11.80 0.41 21.32
N GLY A 20 11.15 0.85 20.26
CA GLY A 20 11.39 0.35 18.89
C GLY A 20 10.83 -1.04 18.60
N ARG A 21 9.79 -1.48 19.31
CA ARG A 21 9.18 -2.82 19.16
C ARG A 21 7.67 -2.81 19.39
N PHE A 22 7.04 -3.94 19.04
CA PHE A 22 5.65 -4.17 19.41
C PHE A 22 5.51 -4.50 20.91
N MET A 23 4.40 -4.09 21.53
CA MET A 23 4.10 -4.30 22.95
C MET A 23 3.54 -5.68 23.25
N VAL A 24 3.03 -6.38 22.24
CA VAL A 24 2.48 -7.75 22.36
C VAL A 24 3.15 -8.68 21.38
N THR A 25 3.12 -9.99 21.67
CA THR A 25 3.65 -11.02 20.79
C THR A 25 2.92 -11.06 19.45
N ASP A 26 3.62 -11.54 18.43
CA ASP A 26 3.05 -11.66 17.08
C ASP A 26 1.88 -12.66 17.07
N PRO A 27 0.67 -12.28 16.61
CA PRO A 27 -0.47 -13.19 16.52
C PRO A 27 -0.23 -14.41 15.61
N ILE A 28 0.67 -14.29 14.62
CA ILE A 28 1.07 -15.40 13.75
C ILE A 28 2.29 -16.16 14.28
N SER A 29 2.74 -15.85 15.50
CA SER A 29 3.84 -16.54 16.20
C SER A 29 5.11 -16.59 15.34
N LEU A 30 5.81 -17.71 15.31
CA LEU A 30 7.06 -17.88 14.57
C LEU A 30 6.93 -17.70 13.03
N ALA A 31 5.72 -17.67 12.50
CA ALA A 31 5.50 -17.39 11.08
C ALA A 31 5.84 -15.95 10.71
N GLY A 32 5.81 -15.01 11.67
CA GLY A 32 6.26 -13.62 11.51
C GLY A 32 7.76 -13.40 11.76
N GLY A 33 8.46 -14.39 12.31
CA GLY A 33 9.87 -14.33 12.63
C GLY A 33 10.19 -14.89 14.02
N ILE A 34 11.48 -15.09 14.31
CA ILE A 34 11.94 -15.68 15.60
C ILE A 34 11.70 -14.70 16.77
N ASN A 35 11.86 -13.40 16.54
CA ASN A 35 11.59 -12.37 17.54
C ASN A 35 10.14 -11.89 17.44
N LEU A 36 9.29 -12.41 18.31
CA LEU A 36 7.84 -12.16 18.31
C LEU A 36 7.44 -10.70 18.60
N TYR A 37 8.35 -9.88 19.09
CA TYR A 37 8.14 -8.45 19.39
C TYR A 37 8.76 -7.53 18.34
N GLN A 38 9.49 -8.05 17.37
CA GLN A 38 10.20 -7.27 16.37
C GLN A 38 9.22 -6.54 15.45
N TYR A 39 9.46 -5.23 15.26
CA TYR A 39 8.75 -4.46 14.25
C TYR A 39 9.26 -4.80 12.85
N ALA A 40 10.58 -4.76 12.66
CA ALA A 40 11.24 -5.02 11.38
C ALA A 40 12.73 -5.28 11.59
N PRO A 41 13.38 -6.09 10.74
CA PRO A 41 14.85 -6.26 10.77
C PRO A 41 15.60 -4.94 10.54
N ASN A 42 15.05 -4.05 9.73
CA ASN A 42 15.56 -2.70 9.53
C ASN A 42 14.38 -1.70 9.44
N PRO A 43 14.04 -1.00 10.53
CA PRO A 43 12.90 -0.10 10.58
C PRO A 43 13.02 1.15 9.69
N LEU A 44 14.23 1.45 9.16
CA LEU A 44 14.45 2.56 8.24
C LEU A 44 14.01 2.25 6.81
N SER A 45 14.06 0.99 6.39
CA SER A 45 13.75 0.55 5.03
C SER A 45 12.59 -0.44 4.92
N TRP A 46 12.17 -1.01 6.04
CA TRP A 46 11.11 -2.01 6.12
C TRP A 46 9.86 -1.46 6.79
N ILE A 47 8.69 -1.95 6.38
CA ILE A 47 7.42 -1.65 7.05
C ILE A 47 6.63 -2.92 7.29
N ASP A 48 5.87 -2.93 8.38
CA ASP A 48 4.89 -3.96 8.69
C ASP A 48 3.49 -3.33 8.69
N PRO A 49 2.77 -3.32 7.56
CA PRO A 49 1.49 -2.63 7.43
C PRO A 49 0.37 -3.21 8.29
N LEU A 50 0.48 -4.48 8.66
CA LEU A 50 -0.54 -5.21 9.41
C LEU A 50 -0.12 -5.51 10.85
N GLY A 51 1.14 -5.25 11.23
CA GLY A 51 1.68 -5.69 12.51
C GLY A 51 1.91 -7.21 12.56
N LEU A 52 2.11 -7.87 11.42
CA LEU A 52 2.27 -9.32 11.29
C LEU A 52 3.51 -9.70 10.48
N THR A 53 3.72 -9.04 9.35
CA THR A 53 4.82 -9.31 8.43
C THR A 53 5.37 -8.02 7.86
N VAL A 54 6.65 -8.05 7.53
CA VAL A 54 7.36 -6.88 7.01
C VAL A 54 7.54 -6.97 5.51
N THR A 55 7.13 -5.92 4.78
CA THR A 55 7.41 -5.79 3.35
C THR A 55 8.53 -4.78 3.14
N PRO A 56 9.70 -5.20 2.60
CA PRO A 56 10.77 -4.27 2.22
C PRO A 56 10.30 -3.27 1.17
N LEU A 57 10.70 -2.01 1.30
CA LEU A 57 10.35 -0.97 0.33
C LEU A 57 10.87 -1.26 -1.09
N ASN A 58 11.99 -1.95 -1.18
CA ASN A 58 12.66 -2.35 -2.41
C ASN A 58 12.34 -3.78 -2.86
N LYS A 59 11.42 -4.49 -2.18
CA LYS A 59 10.98 -5.81 -2.62
C LYS A 59 10.28 -5.69 -3.97
N GLU A 60 10.75 -6.43 -4.96
CA GLU A 60 10.18 -6.52 -6.31
C GLU A 60 9.04 -7.54 -6.40
N GLY A 61 8.40 -7.62 -7.56
CA GLY A 61 7.32 -8.57 -7.83
C GLY A 61 5.92 -8.01 -7.62
N PHE A 62 5.77 -6.69 -7.55
CA PHE A 62 4.46 -6.06 -7.39
C PHE A 62 3.83 -5.69 -8.73
N TYR A 63 2.49 -5.73 -8.74
CA TYR A 63 1.63 -5.30 -9.84
C TYR A 63 0.73 -4.17 -9.35
N VAL A 64 0.45 -3.20 -10.21
CA VAL A 64 -0.65 -2.24 -10.04
C VAL A 64 -1.72 -2.58 -11.03
N TYR A 65 -2.96 -2.65 -10.58
CA TYR A 65 -4.11 -3.09 -11.38
C TYR A 65 -5.32 -2.19 -11.17
N GLY A 66 -6.21 -2.20 -12.15
CA GLY A 66 -7.53 -1.58 -12.08
C GLY A 66 -8.63 -2.62 -12.20
N LEU A 67 -9.78 -2.37 -11.57
CA LEU A 67 -11.02 -3.11 -11.80
C LEU A 67 -11.92 -2.30 -12.74
N TYR A 68 -12.34 -2.91 -13.83
CA TYR A 68 -13.11 -2.29 -14.91
C TYR A 68 -14.47 -2.94 -15.04
N LYS A 69 -15.53 -2.16 -15.04
CA LYS A 69 -16.85 -2.67 -15.41
C LYS A 69 -16.89 -3.04 -16.90
N PRO A 70 -17.78 -3.95 -17.33
CA PRO A 70 -17.93 -4.30 -18.74
C PRO A 70 -18.07 -3.06 -19.63
N GLY A 71 -17.24 -2.97 -20.67
CA GLY A 71 -17.23 -1.84 -21.61
C GLY A 71 -16.64 -0.53 -21.08
N ALA A 72 -16.19 -0.46 -19.81
CA ALA A 72 -15.57 0.74 -19.25
C ALA A 72 -14.13 0.94 -19.74
N THR A 73 -13.77 2.17 -20.06
CA THR A 73 -12.40 2.58 -20.42
C THR A 73 -11.57 2.99 -19.21
N GLU A 74 -12.22 3.28 -18.08
CA GLU A 74 -11.57 3.71 -16.85
C GLU A 74 -11.95 2.77 -15.69
N PRO A 75 -11.00 2.50 -14.77
CA PRO A 75 -11.26 1.65 -13.61
C PRO A 75 -12.04 2.41 -12.53
N TYR A 76 -12.94 1.72 -11.83
CA TYR A 76 -13.59 2.24 -10.63
C TYR A 76 -12.77 1.99 -9.35
N TYR A 77 -11.78 1.11 -9.42
CA TYR A 77 -10.87 0.76 -8.35
C TYR A 77 -9.46 0.59 -8.89
N VAL A 78 -8.47 1.08 -8.13
CA VAL A 78 -7.05 0.83 -8.40
C VAL A 78 -6.41 0.24 -7.13
N GLY A 79 -5.60 -0.78 -7.27
CA GLY A 79 -4.89 -1.42 -6.18
C GLY A 79 -3.52 -1.93 -6.59
N HIS A 80 -2.73 -2.38 -5.60
CA HIS A 80 -1.50 -3.11 -5.87
C HIS A 80 -1.53 -4.49 -5.22
N THR A 81 -0.72 -5.41 -5.71
CA THR A 81 -0.60 -6.78 -5.20
C THR A 81 0.78 -7.34 -5.50
N GLU A 82 1.29 -8.21 -4.62
CA GLU A 82 2.42 -9.09 -4.88
C GLU A 82 1.95 -10.45 -5.44
N GLN A 83 0.67 -10.76 -5.27
CA GLN A 83 0.10 -12.02 -5.73
C GLN A 83 -0.13 -12.02 -7.24
N ASN A 84 -0.18 -13.22 -7.82
CA ASN A 84 -0.64 -13.38 -9.20
C ASN A 84 -1.99 -12.66 -9.40
N PRO A 85 -2.14 -11.83 -10.45
CA PRO A 85 -3.34 -11.04 -10.70
C PRO A 85 -4.63 -11.87 -10.74
N LEU A 86 -4.62 -13.07 -11.33
CA LEU A 86 -5.78 -13.97 -11.36
C LEU A 86 -6.22 -14.40 -9.94
N LYS A 87 -5.26 -14.68 -9.05
CA LYS A 87 -5.58 -14.99 -7.65
C LYS A 87 -6.18 -13.78 -6.94
N ARG A 88 -5.67 -12.58 -7.23
CA ARG A 88 -6.18 -11.33 -6.67
C ARG A 88 -7.59 -11.01 -7.16
N GLU A 89 -7.88 -11.29 -8.43
CA GLU A 89 -9.21 -11.16 -9.02
C GLU A 89 -10.22 -12.07 -8.30
N GLY A 90 -9.86 -13.34 -8.07
CA GLY A 90 -10.69 -14.27 -7.29
C GLY A 90 -10.99 -13.80 -5.87
N GLN A 91 -10.03 -13.14 -5.20
CA GLN A 91 -10.26 -12.53 -3.89
C GLN A 91 -11.27 -11.37 -3.96
N HIS A 92 -11.21 -10.54 -4.99
CA HIS A 92 -12.19 -9.48 -5.20
C HIS A 92 -13.58 -10.03 -5.51
N ALA A 93 -13.68 -11.14 -6.25
CA ALA A 93 -14.94 -11.84 -6.47
C ALA A 93 -15.55 -12.33 -5.14
N GLY A 94 -14.74 -12.99 -4.29
CA GLY A 94 -15.17 -13.48 -2.99
C GLY A 94 -15.62 -12.39 -2.01
N THR A 95 -15.11 -11.16 -2.14
CA THR A 95 -15.54 -10.02 -1.30
C THR A 95 -16.69 -9.22 -1.90
N GLY A 96 -17.22 -9.60 -3.07
CA GLY A 96 -18.26 -8.88 -3.79
C GLY A 96 -17.79 -7.58 -4.45
N ARG A 97 -16.50 -7.28 -4.40
CA ARG A 97 -15.95 -6.06 -5.02
C ARG A 97 -15.86 -6.17 -6.54
N LEU A 98 -15.59 -7.35 -7.07
CA LEU A 98 -15.42 -7.56 -8.49
C LEU A 98 -16.77 -7.44 -9.24
N GLY A 99 -17.82 -8.11 -8.74
CA GLY A 99 -19.10 -8.20 -9.46
C GLY A 99 -18.89 -8.83 -10.84
N ASP A 100 -19.33 -8.12 -11.87
CA ASP A 100 -19.15 -8.42 -13.30
C ASP A 100 -17.90 -7.77 -13.92
N ALA A 101 -17.07 -7.12 -13.11
CA ALA A 101 -15.86 -6.42 -13.56
C ALA A 101 -14.70 -7.39 -13.83
N GLU A 102 -13.72 -6.90 -14.59
CA GLU A 102 -12.46 -7.59 -14.86
C GLU A 102 -11.27 -6.85 -14.25
N LEU A 103 -10.22 -7.58 -13.91
CA LEU A 103 -8.95 -7.03 -13.47
C LEU A 103 -8.02 -6.84 -14.67
N ARG A 104 -7.50 -5.62 -14.85
CA ARG A 104 -6.46 -5.32 -15.85
C ARG A 104 -5.22 -4.76 -15.19
N ILE A 105 -4.05 -5.24 -15.62
CA ILE A 105 -2.76 -4.74 -15.11
C ILE A 105 -2.50 -3.36 -15.71
N LEU A 106 -2.12 -2.40 -14.86
CA LEU A 106 -1.76 -1.03 -15.23
C LEU A 106 -0.24 -0.83 -15.25
N LYS A 107 0.50 -1.57 -14.41
CA LYS A 107 1.96 -1.49 -14.28
C LYS A 107 2.53 -2.72 -13.58
N GLY A 108 3.79 -3.09 -13.91
CA GLY A 108 4.54 -4.14 -13.21
C GLY A 108 4.45 -5.51 -13.87
N GLU A 109 4.04 -5.62 -15.13
CA GLU A 109 3.97 -6.90 -15.87
C GLU A 109 5.32 -7.61 -15.98
N ASP A 110 6.43 -6.86 -15.91
CA ASP A 110 7.81 -7.37 -15.96
C ASP A 110 8.31 -7.96 -14.63
N GLY A 111 7.49 -7.90 -13.57
CA GLY A 111 7.84 -8.38 -12.23
C GLY A 111 8.91 -7.57 -11.49
N LYS A 112 9.34 -6.42 -12.03
CA LYS A 112 10.42 -5.59 -11.44
C LYS A 112 9.92 -4.42 -10.61
N LEU A 113 8.60 -4.22 -10.51
CA LEU A 113 8.05 -3.14 -9.74
C LEU A 113 8.25 -3.39 -8.25
N THR A 114 8.92 -2.46 -7.56
CA THR A 114 9.12 -2.55 -6.11
C THR A 114 7.86 -2.15 -5.34
N TYR A 115 7.75 -2.59 -4.08
CA TYR A 115 6.64 -2.22 -3.20
C TYR A 115 6.43 -0.70 -3.11
N SER A 116 7.52 0.06 -2.90
CA SER A 116 7.44 1.52 -2.80
C SER A 116 7.02 2.19 -4.12
N GLN A 117 7.45 1.64 -5.26
CA GLN A 117 7.01 2.10 -6.57
C GLN A 117 5.53 1.76 -6.82
N ALA A 118 5.11 0.53 -6.48
CA ALA A 118 3.70 0.12 -6.62
C ALA A 118 2.75 1.03 -5.85
N LYS A 119 3.11 1.41 -4.62
CA LYS A 119 2.39 2.43 -3.84
C LYS A 119 2.32 3.77 -4.58
N GLY A 120 3.43 4.21 -5.17
CA GLY A 120 3.50 5.45 -5.95
C GLY A 120 2.57 5.44 -7.18
N TYR A 121 2.61 4.36 -7.96
CA TYR A 121 1.74 4.20 -9.13
C TYR A 121 0.27 4.04 -8.75
N GLU A 122 -0.04 3.28 -7.70
CA GLU A 122 -1.42 3.16 -7.20
C GLU A 122 -2.00 4.54 -6.89
N GLN A 123 -1.27 5.38 -6.15
CA GLN A 123 -1.70 6.74 -5.85
C GLN A 123 -1.90 7.58 -7.11
N ALA A 124 -0.94 7.53 -8.04
CA ALA A 124 -0.99 8.28 -9.28
C ALA A 124 -2.18 7.88 -10.18
N TYR A 125 -2.41 6.58 -10.36
CA TYR A 125 -3.56 6.09 -11.12
C TYR A 125 -4.91 6.39 -10.45
N ARG A 126 -4.99 6.32 -9.12
CA ARG A 126 -6.19 6.73 -8.39
C ARG A 126 -6.54 8.20 -8.65
N GLU A 127 -5.55 9.09 -8.66
CA GLU A 127 -5.74 10.50 -8.97
C GLU A 127 -6.11 10.71 -10.44
N LYS A 128 -5.46 10.00 -11.36
CA LYS A 128 -5.75 10.06 -12.79
C LYS A 128 -7.19 9.71 -13.10
N TYR A 129 -7.67 8.59 -12.56
CA TYR A 129 -9.00 8.06 -12.83
C TYR A 129 -10.05 8.53 -11.81
N LYS A 130 -9.66 9.35 -10.83
CA LYS A 130 -10.54 9.87 -9.79
C LYS A 130 -11.37 8.77 -9.12
N THR A 131 -10.75 7.61 -8.87
CA THR A 131 -11.44 6.47 -8.27
C THR A 131 -12.00 6.87 -6.91
N LYS A 132 -13.31 6.67 -6.72
CA LYS A 132 -14.04 7.13 -5.53
C LYS A 132 -13.57 6.40 -4.28
N THR A 133 -13.55 7.11 -3.15
CA THR A 133 -13.37 6.52 -1.84
C THR A 133 -14.64 5.79 -1.42
N GLY A 134 -14.51 4.59 -0.85
CA GLY A 134 -15.62 3.76 -0.39
C GLY A 134 -15.86 2.51 -1.27
N PHE A 135 -16.61 1.54 -0.70
CA PHE A 135 -16.93 0.30 -1.40
C PHE A 135 -17.93 0.55 -2.56
N PRO A 136 -17.77 -0.08 -3.73
CA PRO A 136 -16.74 -1.05 -4.15
C PRO A 136 -15.40 -0.42 -4.57
N GLY A 137 -15.26 0.91 -4.57
CA GLY A 137 -14.03 1.61 -4.92
C GLY A 137 -12.95 1.55 -3.83
N ASN A 138 -12.02 2.51 -3.88
CA ASN A 138 -10.92 2.57 -2.94
C ASN A 138 -11.37 3.09 -1.55
N VAL A 139 -10.94 2.41 -0.49
CA VAL A 139 -11.30 2.76 0.90
C VAL A 139 -10.18 3.55 1.59
N ILE A 140 -8.93 3.20 1.32
CA ILE A 140 -7.75 3.73 2.01
C ILE A 140 -6.83 4.43 1.00
N GLU A 141 -6.29 5.60 1.38
CA GLU A 141 -5.24 6.25 0.60
C GLU A 141 -3.93 5.42 0.66
N PRO A 142 -3.30 5.08 -0.49
CA PRO A 142 -2.08 4.26 -0.52
C PRO A 142 -0.87 4.98 0.05
N ILE A 143 -0.86 6.31 0.00
CA ILE A 143 0.24 7.15 0.47
C ILE A 143 -0.29 8.25 1.39
N ASP A 144 0.27 8.31 2.59
CA ASP A 144 0.10 9.48 3.46
C ASP A 144 1.07 10.60 3.00
N LYS A 145 0.52 11.62 2.37
CA LYS A 145 1.28 12.76 1.85
C LYS A 145 1.75 13.74 2.92
N SER A 146 1.25 13.63 4.14
CA SER A 146 1.70 14.42 5.30
C SER A 146 2.94 13.85 5.97
N ARG A 147 3.28 12.59 5.69
CA ARG A 147 4.35 11.87 6.33
C ARG A 147 5.73 12.32 5.87
N THR A 148 6.58 12.77 6.82
CA THR A 148 7.90 13.36 6.56
C THR A 148 9.08 12.43 6.87
N ASP A 149 8.84 11.23 7.41
CA ASP A 149 9.89 10.25 7.64
C ASP A 149 10.51 9.71 6.33
N SER A 150 11.55 8.91 6.43
CA SER A 150 12.26 8.35 5.27
C SER A 150 11.35 7.54 4.34
N ARG A 151 10.35 6.84 4.90
CA ARG A 151 9.35 6.06 4.16
C ARG A 151 8.38 6.93 3.41
N GLY A 152 7.78 7.89 4.11
CA GLY A 152 6.87 8.85 3.52
C GLY A 152 7.53 9.59 2.36
N ARG A 153 8.79 10.03 2.54
CA ARG A 153 9.60 10.63 1.47
C ARG A 153 9.85 9.69 0.30
N SER A 154 10.11 8.39 0.55
CA SER A 154 10.31 7.39 -0.49
C SER A 154 9.04 7.17 -1.31
N HIS A 155 7.90 6.93 -0.65
CA HIS A 155 6.61 6.76 -1.31
C HIS A 155 6.20 8.01 -2.09
N TYR A 156 6.37 9.18 -1.50
CA TYR A 156 6.03 10.45 -2.15
C TYR A 156 6.91 10.74 -3.37
N ARG A 157 8.20 10.43 -3.31
CA ARG A 157 9.12 10.55 -4.46
C ARG A 157 8.70 9.63 -5.60
N ASN A 158 8.38 8.35 -5.30
CA ASN A 158 7.92 7.39 -6.30
C ASN A 158 6.56 7.80 -6.88
N TYR A 159 5.64 8.31 -6.07
CA TYR A 159 4.39 8.88 -6.55
C TYR A 159 4.61 10.04 -7.53
N ARG A 160 5.52 10.98 -7.22
CA ARG A 160 5.83 12.09 -8.13
C ARG A 160 6.43 11.62 -9.46
N ALA A 161 7.27 10.59 -9.43
CA ALA A 161 7.82 9.98 -10.64
C ALA A 161 6.72 9.31 -11.46
N ALA A 162 5.90 8.48 -10.84
CA ALA A 162 4.75 7.82 -11.47
C ALA A 162 3.75 8.81 -12.07
N ALA A 163 3.40 9.87 -11.33
CA ALA A 163 2.48 10.90 -11.79
C ALA A 163 2.97 11.59 -13.08
N ARG A 164 4.27 11.92 -13.14
CA ARG A 164 4.88 12.49 -14.34
C ARG A 164 4.84 11.54 -15.53
N GLU A 165 5.16 10.26 -15.29
CA GLU A 165 5.16 9.22 -16.33
C GLU A 165 3.77 9.01 -16.94
N ILE A 166 2.71 9.00 -16.13
CA ILE A 166 1.33 8.83 -16.61
C ILE A 166 0.63 10.14 -17.02
N GLY A 167 1.39 11.25 -17.03
CA GLY A 167 0.92 12.55 -17.57
C GLY A 167 -0.03 13.32 -16.65
N ILE A 168 0.08 13.18 -15.32
CA ILE A 168 -0.68 14.00 -14.37
C ILE A 168 0.23 14.90 -13.54
N LYS A 169 -0.34 16.02 -13.07
CA LYS A 169 0.36 16.93 -12.15
C LYS A 169 0.27 16.36 -10.73
N PRO A 170 1.40 16.00 -10.08
CA PRO A 170 1.36 15.47 -8.72
C PRO A 170 0.83 16.52 -7.74
N THR A 171 -0.06 16.10 -6.85
CA THR A 171 -0.56 16.95 -5.76
C THR A 171 0.55 17.16 -4.71
N LYS A 172 0.59 18.35 -4.11
CA LYS A 172 1.58 18.67 -3.07
C LYS A 172 1.33 17.87 -1.78
N SER A 173 2.40 17.54 -1.04
CA SER A 173 2.27 17.09 0.34
C SER A 173 1.76 18.23 1.21
N ARG A 174 0.88 17.95 2.19
CA ARG A 174 0.35 18.95 3.11
C ARG A 174 1.37 19.47 4.14
N GLY A 175 2.62 19.03 4.08
CA GLY A 175 3.69 19.38 5.02
C GLY A 175 4.83 20.23 4.47
N CYS A 176 4.73 20.77 3.25
CA CYS A 176 5.68 21.73 2.69
C CYS A 176 5.03 23.12 2.70
N ILE A 177 5.13 23.81 3.82
CA ILE A 177 5.10 25.27 3.91
C ILE A 177 6.54 25.73 3.92
#